data_6321311c76bea07f4d5bffdf06c4397f
#
_entry.id   6321311c76bea07f4d5bffdf06c4397f
#
_cell.length_a   1.000
_cell.length_b   1.000
_cell.length_c   1.000
_cell.angle_alpha   90.00
_cell.angle_beta   90.00
_cell.angle_gamma   90.00
#
_symmetry.space_group_name_H-M   'P 1'
#
loop_
_entity.id
_entity.type
_entity.pdbx_description
1 polymer ?
#
loop_
_entity_poly.entity_id
_entity_poly.type
_entity_poly.pdbx_seq_one_letter_code
_entity_poly.pdbx_strand_id
1 'polypeptide(L)'
;MSVLLPALAASAAPYQIEHVEPMNWWVGMKRPALQIMVHGEKIGELTPRLDYPGVRITGVERTANPNYLFVNLNIDRAAKPGALDLQFRRGSEVVAHHAYRLAARRPHSAERSSFGAGDAIYLIVPDRFANGSTANDQSGLLDGVDRANPNMRHGGDLAGMQAGLDYVRDLGFTMIWPTPLLENNQPAGSYHGYALTDYYRIDARFGSNEDYRSYVAAANARGLGVIHDVVLNHIGAHHWWMRDLPTPDWVNHGTRYVQTNHQHTVAQDIHVAPEDKARFFDGWFDASMPDLNQRNPLLARYLIQNTVWWIEYANLSGIREDTYSYSDPAFLNDWNRAVRAEYPHMNVVGEEMDRRPHMVAYWQKGVANGNGWRSELPTLMDFPLTDTVPDALTAPESSGQGLIKIYEILAADYLYADPMKLLLFPDNHDRPRVLAQVDNNIDLAKTDVILMATTRGIPQVFYGTEVLIGGSKVRDDGRLRADMPGGWEGDQANAFSSATCSSSCAPCSTGARPVRRSSTAS
;
A
#
# COMPACT_ATOMS: atom_id res chain seq x y z
N MET A 1 32.24 10.06 66.43
CA MET A 1 32.66 9.37 65.22
C MET A 1 31.45 9.29 64.28
N SER A 2 31.37 10.22 63.36
CA SER A 2 30.31 10.19 62.34
C SER A 2 30.82 9.38 61.16
N VAL A 3 30.14 8.30 60.87
CA VAL A 3 30.42 7.46 59.69
C VAL A 3 29.70 8.09 58.48
N LEU A 4 30.48 8.68 57.58
CA LEU A 4 29.98 9.05 56.25
C LEU A 4 29.81 7.77 55.42
N LEU A 5 28.57 7.42 55.11
CA LEU A 5 28.24 6.46 54.07
C LEU A 5 28.52 7.09 52.70
N PRO A 6 29.21 6.42 51.77
CA PRO A 6 29.35 6.93 50.40
C PRO A 6 28.00 6.87 49.70
N ALA A 7 27.60 7.99 49.09
CA ALA A 7 26.46 8.03 48.18
C ALA A 7 26.75 7.11 46.98
N LEU A 8 26.01 6.06 46.83
CA LEU A 8 25.96 5.26 45.60
C LEU A 8 25.51 6.21 44.47
N ALA A 9 26.42 6.47 43.55
CA ALA A 9 26.06 7.13 42.29
C ALA A 9 25.02 6.25 41.58
N ALA A 10 23.83 6.78 41.41
CA ALA A 10 22.81 6.14 40.59
C ALA A 10 23.41 5.99 39.18
N SER A 11 23.66 4.77 38.75
CA SER A 11 23.98 4.47 37.34
C SER A 11 22.84 5.02 36.51
N ALA A 12 23.12 6.02 35.65
CA ALA A 12 22.16 6.48 34.66
C ALA A 12 21.70 5.25 33.87
N ALA A 13 20.39 5.07 33.75
CA ALA A 13 19.84 4.00 32.93
C ALA A 13 20.48 4.05 31.54
N PRO A 14 20.87 2.92 30.96
CA PRO A 14 21.45 2.91 29.62
C PRO A 14 20.47 3.51 28.64
N TYR A 15 20.94 4.29 27.65
CA TYR A 15 20.10 4.82 26.56
C TYR A 15 19.35 3.67 25.90
N GLN A 16 18.02 3.76 25.89
CA GLN A 16 17.18 2.77 25.24
C GLN A 16 16.91 3.19 23.80
N ILE A 17 17.25 2.32 22.85
CA ILE A 17 16.86 2.48 21.46
C ILE A 17 15.51 1.79 21.29
N GLU A 18 14.50 2.55 20.84
CA GLU A 18 13.13 2.07 20.67
C GLU A 18 12.85 1.64 19.23
N HIS A 19 13.28 2.46 18.25
CA HIS A 19 13.12 2.18 16.83
C HIS A 19 14.43 2.36 16.07
N VAL A 20 14.67 1.45 15.13
CA VAL A 20 15.74 1.55 14.12
C VAL A 20 15.13 1.17 12.78
N GLU A 21 14.95 2.15 11.89
CA GLU A 21 14.20 1.96 10.64
C GLU A 21 14.95 2.51 9.43
N PRO A 22 15.04 1.70 8.34
CA PRO A 22 14.56 0.32 8.20
C PRO A 22 15.26 -0.64 9.17
N MET A 23 14.57 -1.72 9.57
CA MET A 23 15.06 -2.69 10.59
C MET A 23 16.30 -3.48 10.14
N ASN A 24 16.52 -3.57 8.85
CA ASN A 24 17.66 -4.20 8.18
C ASN A 24 17.77 -3.65 6.75
N TRP A 25 18.87 -3.99 6.08
CA TRP A 25 19.04 -3.68 4.66
C TRP A 25 19.77 -4.81 3.94
N TRP A 26 20.04 -4.63 2.63
CA TRP A 26 20.72 -5.64 1.80
C TRP A 26 22.00 -5.08 1.18
N VAL A 27 23.00 -5.94 1.07
CA VAL A 27 24.14 -5.68 0.20
C VAL A 27 23.74 -5.86 -1.27
N GLY A 28 24.40 -5.14 -2.18
CA GLY A 28 24.14 -5.28 -3.62
C GLY A 28 22.92 -4.54 -4.13
N MET A 29 22.32 -3.65 -3.33
CA MET A 29 21.31 -2.70 -3.83
C MET A 29 21.97 -1.74 -4.84
N LYS A 30 21.20 -1.31 -5.86
CA LYS A 30 21.72 -0.38 -6.88
C LYS A 30 22.05 1.00 -6.29
N ARG A 31 21.24 1.44 -5.33
CA ARG A 31 21.49 2.66 -4.56
C ARG A 31 22.32 2.31 -3.33
N PRO A 32 23.58 2.79 -3.24
CA PRO A 32 24.44 2.48 -2.10
C PRO A 32 24.11 3.28 -0.84
N ALA A 33 23.36 4.37 -0.99
CA ALA A 33 22.98 5.25 0.13
C ALA A 33 21.80 4.69 0.90
N LEU A 34 21.94 4.63 2.23
CA LEU A 34 20.90 4.22 3.18
C LEU A 34 20.80 5.27 4.28
N GLN A 35 19.60 5.75 4.58
CA GLN A 35 19.29 6.52 5.78
C GLN A 35 18.67 5.58 6.82
N ILE A 36 19.22 5.57 8.01
CA ILE A 36 18.65 4.87 9.17
C ILE A 36 18.08 5.93 10.11
N MET A 37 16.80 5.88 10.39
CA MET A 37 16.17 6.63 11.47
C MET A 37 16.32 5.84 12.77
N VAL A 38 16.86 6.49 13.79
CA VAL A 38 16.99 5.92 15.13
C VAL A 38 16.18 6.78 16.09
N HIS A 39 15.29 6.17 16.85
CA HIS A 39 14.48 6.81 17.88
C HIS A 39 14.76 6.19 19.26
N GLY A 40 14.80 7.03 20.26
CA GLY A 40 14.97 6.69 21.67
C GLY A 40 15.30 7.93 22.49
N GLU A 41 15.07 7.90 23.80
CA GLU A 41 15.25 9.08 24.65
C GLU A 41 16.66 9.69 24.49
N LYS A 42 16.72 10.93 24.00
CA LYS A 42 17.95 11.74 23.78
C LYS A 42 19.00 11.08 22.88
N ILE A 43 18.62 10.15 22.02
CA ILE A 43 19.55 9.47 21.10
C ILE A 43 20.24 10.48 20.15
N GLY A 44 19.59 11.59 19.83
CA GLY A 44 20.12 12.67 19.00
C GLY A 44 21.33 13.39 19.59
N GLU A 45 21.57 13.30 20.89
CA GLU A 45 22.75 13.87 21.57
C GLU A 45 24.01 13.03 21.35
N LEU A 46 23.84 11.77 20.91
CA LEU A 46 24.94 10.82 20.79
C LEU A 46 25.64 10.92 19.42
N THR A 47 26.85 10.38 19.38
CA THR A 47 27.64 10.29 18.14
C THR A 47 27.66 8.84 17.65
N PRO A 48 27.08 8.54 16.48
CA PRO A 48 27.12 7.19 15.94
C PRO A 48 28.53 6.84 15.43
N ARG A 49 28.94 5.60 15.61
CA ARG A 49 30.17 5.02 15.09
C ARG A 49 29.90 3.65 14.50
N LEU A 50 30.59 3.34 13.45
CA LEU A 50 30.50 2.08 12.73
C LEU A 50 31.89 1.71 12.22
N ASP A 51 32.30 0.47 12.42
CA ASP A 51 33.47 -0.14 11.82
C ASP A 51 33.05 -1.45 11.14
N TYR A 52 32.85 -1.40 9.84
CA TYR A 52 32.45 -2.56 9.04
C TYR A 52 33.02 -2.44 7.63
N PRO A 53 33.72 -3.48 7.10
CA PRO A 53 34.32 -3.43 5.78
C PRO A 53 33.32 -3.14 4.67
N GLY A 54 33.53 -2.06 3.90
CA GLY A 54 32.67 -1.65 2.81
C GLY A 54 31.39 -0.89 3.23
N VAL A 55 31.29 -0.50 4.51
CA VAL A 55 30.19 0.36 4.99
C VAL A 55 30.77 1.54 5.75
N ARG A 56 30.32 2.75 5.44
CA ARG A 56 30.76 3.96 6.13
C ARG A 56 29.61 4.91 6.43
N ILE A 57 29.67 5.60 7.54
CA ILE A 57 28.79 6.73 7.83
C ILE A 57 29.22 7.91 6.94
N THR A 58 28.27 8.44 6.16
CA THR A 58 28.48 9.58 5.25
C THR A 58 27.90 10.89 5.79
N GLY A 59 26.99 10.79 6.75
CA GLY A 59 26.37 11.95 7.38
C GLY A 59 25.56 11.53 8.60
N VAL A 60 25.34 12.49 9.46
CA VAL A 60 24.49 12.36 10.65
C VAL A 60 23.61 13.60 10.73
N GLU A 61 22.32 13.42 10.62
CA GLU A 61 21.37 14.52 10.70
C GLU A 61 20.63 14.46 12.03
N ARG A 62 20.65 15.60 12.74
CA ARG A 62 19.97 15.81 14.03
C ARG A 62 18.79 16.75 13.80
N THR A 63 17.69 16.41 14.39
CA THR A 63 16.48 17.26 14.39
C THR A 63 16.43 18.13 15.64
N ALA A 64 15.48 19.06 15.68
CA ALA A 64 15.22 19.83 16.90
C ALA A 64 14.70 18.93 18.04
N ASN A 65 14.11 17.79 17.71
CA ASN A 65 13.73 16.77 18.68
C ASN A 65 14.95 15.90 19.04
N PRO A 66 15.43 15.95 20.30
CA PRO A 66 16.61 15.19 20.70
C PRO A 66 16.43 13.66 20.71
N ASN A 67 15.20 13.18 20.56
CA ASN A 67 14.88 11.75 20.56
C ASN A 67 15.14 11.08 19.20
N TYR A 68 15.55 11.85 18.17
CA TYR A 68 15.81 11.32 16.83
C TYR A 68 17.24 11.54 16.38
N LEU A 69 17.75 10.57 15.65
CA LEU A 69 19.01 10.64 14.94
C LEU A 69 18.88 9.94 13.60
N PHE A 70 19.23 10.64 12.50
CA PHE A 70 19.28 10.05 11.18
C PHE A 70 20.73 9.78 10.81
N VAL A 71 21.06 8.49 10.60
CA VAL A 71 22.41 8.04 10.26
C VAL A 71 22.44 7.65 8.78
N ASN A 72 23.17 8.41 7.97
CA ASN A 72 23.33 8.12 6.55
C ASN A 72 24.55 7.23 6.34
N LEU A 73 24.33 6.09 5.69
CA LEU A 73 25.36 5.12 5.35
C LEU A 73 25.59 5.10 3.83
N ASN A 74 26.82 4.75 3.44
CA ASN A 74 27.11 4.24 2.11
C ASN A 74 27.54 2.79 2.23
N ILE A 75 26.87 1.90 1.48
CA ILE A 75 27.15 0.47 1.42
C ILE A 75 27.79 0.17 0.09
N ASP A 76 29.07 -0.14 0.07
CA ASP A 76 29.80 -0.42 -1.15
C ASP A 76 29.36 -1.77 -1.75
N ARG A 77 29.46 -1.92 -3.06
CA ARG A 77 29.11 -3.17 -3.75
C ARG A 77 29.90 -4.39 -3.26
N ALA A 78 31.10 -4.16 -2.71
CA ALA A 78 31.97 -5.20 -2.18
C ALA A 78 31.65 -5.57 -0.72
N ALA A 79 30.75 -4.83 -0.04
CA ALA A 79 30.34 -5.14 1.31
C ALA A 79 29.75 -6.56 1.39
N LYS A 80 30.02 -7.25 2.49
CA LYS A 80 29.51 -8.61 2.72
C LYS A 80 28.26 -8.57 3.60
N PRO A 81 27.37 -9.56 3.49
CA PRO A 81 26.28 -9.72 4.46
C PRO A 81 26.85 -9.97 5.85
N GLY A 82 26.18 -9.46 6.89
CA GLY A 82 26.57 -9.63 8.28
C GLY A 82 25.84 -8.68 9.21
N ALA A 83 26.20 -8.68 10.47
CA ALA A 83 25.72 -7.75 11.48
C ALA A 83 26.73 -6.61 11.65
N LEU A 84 26.25 -5.37 11.48
CA LEU A 84 27.00 -4.16 11.78
C LEU A 84 26.78 -3.82 13.27
N ASP A 85 27.81 -3.50 14.03
CA ASP A 85 27.67 -2.92 15.36
C ASP A 85 27.59 -1.39 15.23
N LEU A 86 26.38 -0.86 15.23
CA LEU A 86 26.13 0.58 15.23
C LEU A 86 26.21 1.08 16.69
N GLN A 87 27.33 1.70 17.03
CA GLN A 87 27.62 2.23 18.37
C GLN A 87 27.18 3.68 18.49
N PHE A 88 26.60 4.03 19.63
CA PHE A 88 26.25 5.41 19.98
C PHE A 88 27.09 5.85 21.19
N ARG A 89 27.83 6.95 21.03
CA ARG A 89 28.83 7.39 21.99
C ARG A 89 28.49 8.75 22.60
N ARG A 90 28.80 8.89 23.89
CA ARG A 90 28.92 10.16 24.58
C ARG A 90 30.40 10.41 24.84
N GLY A 91 31.01 11.33 24.11
CA GLY A 91 32.47 11.49 24.10
C GLY A 91 33.19 10.21 23.64
N SER A 92 34.02 9.62 24.49
CA SER A 92 34.74 8.36 24.22
C SER A 92 33.97 7.10 24.64
N GLU A 93 32.94 7.23 25.45
CA GLU A 93 32.17 6.11 26.01
C GLU A 93 31.11 5.64 25.05
N VAL A 94 30.98 4.31 24.85
CA VAL A 94 29.86 3.68 24.18
C VAL A 94 28.73 3.51 25.17
N VAL A 95 27.63 4.21 24.98
CA VAL A 95 26.48 4.22 25.91
C VAL A 95 25.26 3.45 25.38
N ALA A 96 25.21 3.19 24.07
CA ALA A 96 24.24 2.29 23.45
C ALA A 96 24.82 1.68 22.17
N HIS A 97 24.31 0.54 21.75
CA HIS A 97 24.67 -0.08 20.48
C HIS A 97 23.48 -0.86 19.93
N HIS A 98 23.46 -1.05 18.59
CA HIS A 98 22.47 -1.80 17.88
C HIS A 98 23.12 -2.69 16.83
N ALA A 99 22.80 -3.98 16.85
CA ALA A 99 23.26 -4.94 15.85
C ALA A 99 22.40 -4.82 14.58
N TYR A 100 22.83 -3.98 13.64
CA TYR A 100 22.11 -3.74 12.41
C TYR A 100 22.46 -4.78 11.34
N ARG A 101 21.46 -5.47 10.78
CA ARG A 101 21.68 -6.57 9.86
C ARG A 101 21.76 -6.09 8.40
N LEU A 102 22.84 -6.44 7.71
CA LEU A 102 22.91 -6.44 6.24
C LEU A 102 22.69 -7.87 5.74
N ALA A 103 21.59 -8.09 5.03
CA ALA A 103 21.27 -9.39 4.45
C ALA A 103 21.90 -9.55 3.04
N ALA A 104 22.08 -10.79 2.60
CA ALA A 104 22.33 -11.07 1.20
C ALA A 104 21.06 -10.79 0.39
N ARG A 105 21.20 -10.08 -0.72
CA ARG A 105 20.11 -9.89 -1.66
C ARG A 105 19.83 -11.20 -2.41
N ARG A 106 18.55 -11.51 -2.66
CA ARG A 106 18.21 -12.68 -3.48
C ARG A 106 18.76 -12.52 -4.90
N PRO A 107 19.28 -13.60 -5.51
CA PRO A 107 19.69 -13.57 -6.91
C PRO A 107 18.52 -13.08 -7.79
N HIS A 108 18.82 -12.23 -8.77
CA HIS A 108 17.84 -11.69 -9.73
C HIS A 108 16.65 -10.93 -9.11
N SER A 109 16.70 -10.54 -7.85
CA SER A 109 15.60 -9.82 -7.20
C SER A 109 15.29 -8.48 -7.86
N ALA A 110 16.26 -7.82 -8.49
CA ALA A 110 16.06 -6.60 -9.25
C ALA A 110 15.31 -6.82 -10.58
N GLU A 111 15.33 -8.03 -11.11
CA GLU A 111 14.78 -8.40 -12.43
C GLU A 111 13.39 -9.04 -12.32
N ARG A 112 12.80 -9.00 -11.12
CA ARG A 112 11.47 -9.59 -10.88
C ARG A 112 10.43 -9.05 -11.86
N SER A 113 9.55 -9.94 -12.33
CA SER A 113 8.38 -9.57 -13.12
C SER A 113 7.34 -8.87 -12.24
N SER A 114 6.52 -8.05 -12.87
CA SER A 114 5.41 -7.38 -12.24
C SER A 114 4.14 -7.57 -13.08
N PHE A 115 3.02 -7.02 -12.61
CA PHE A 115 1.75 -7.15 -13.29
C PHE A 115 1.61 -6.24 -14.52
N GLY A 116 0.75 -6.62 -15.46
CA GLY A 116 0.45 -5.87 -16.67
C GLY A 116 -0.83 -6.36 -17.36
N ALA A 117 -1.05 -5.98 -18.61
CA ALA A 117 -2.27 -6.33 -19.37
C ALA A 117 -2.47 -7.84 -19.63
N GLY A 118 -1.48 -8.65 -19.33
CA GLY A 118 -1.60 -10.12 -19.39
C GLY A 118 -2.04 -10.76 -18.07
N ASP A 119 -2.31 -9.97 -17.05
CA ASP A 119 -2.64 -10.42 -15.70
C ASP A 119 -4.09 -10.11 -15.34
N ALA A 120 -4.60 -10.80 -14.33
CA ALA A 120 -5.87 -10.51 -13.67
C ALA A 120 -5.64 -10.44 -12.16
N ILE A 121 -6.19 -9.41 -11.52
CA ILE A 121 -5.95 -9.08 -10.12
C ILE A 121 -7.17 -9.44 -9.28
N TYR A 122 -6.95 -10.13 -8.16
CA TYR A 122 -7.97 -10.40 -7.15
C TYR A 122 -7.73 -9.51 -5.94
N LEU A 123 -8.63 -8.56 -5.71
CA LEU A 123 -8.58 -7.64 -4.57
C LEU A 123 -9.22 -8.27 -3.34
N ILE A 124 -8.50 -8.26 -2.21
CA ILE A 124 -8.95 -8.83 -0.94
C ILE A 124 -8.92 -7.75 0.16
N VAL A 125 -9.97 -7.71 1.00
CA VAL A 125 -9.89 -7.08 2.33
C VAL A 125 -9.51 -8.18 3.33
N PRO A 126 -8.29 -8.20 3.87
CA PRO A 126 -7.77 -9.30 4.68
C PRO A 126 -8.66 -9.66 5.85
N ASP A 127 -9.11 -8.66 6.60
CA ASP A 127 -10.00 -8.80 7.75
C ASP A 127 -11.34 -9.49 7.43
N ARG A 128 -11.76 -9.49 6.15
CA ARG A 128 -13.10 -9.94 5.69
C ARG A 128 -13.03 -11.18 4.80
N PHE A 129 -11.86 -11.70 4.53
CA PHE A 129 -11.71 -12.82 3.61
C PHE A 129 -11.81 -14.18 4.30
N ALA A 130 -10.97 -14.44 5.28
CA ALA A 130 -11.04 -15.67 6.08
C ALA A 130 -10.23 -15.54 7.37
N ASN A 131 -10.74 -16.10 8.46
CA ASN A 131 -10.02 -16.24 9.73
C ASN A 131 -9.36 -17.62 9.79
N GLY A 132 -8.04 -17.66 9.66
CA GLY A 132 -7.26 -18.89 9.74
C GLY A 132 -6.70 -19.17 11.12
N SER A 133 -6.72 -18.16 12.03
CA SER A 133 -6.20 -18.28 13.39
C SER A 133 -6.92 -17.35 14.36
N THR A 134 -7.78 -17.87 15.19
CA THR A 134 -8.45 -17.09 16.26
C THR A 134 -7.48 -16.65 17.38
N ALA A 135 -6.24 -17.13 17.38
CA ALA A 135 -5.26 -16.77 18.39
C ALA A 135 -4.76 -15.32 18.27
N ASN A 136 -4.78 -14.74 17.05
CA ASN A 136 -4.37 -13.36 16.79
C ASN A 136 -5.51 -12.34 16.96
N ASP A 137 -6.77 -12.77 17.08
CA ASP A 137 -7.92 -11.91 17.33
C ASP A 137 -7.79 -11.12 18.64
N GLN A 138 -7.04 -11.63 19.62
CA GLN A 138 -6.80 -11.08 20.95
C GLN A 138 -5.43 -10.41 21.07
N SER A 139 -5.02 -9.61 20.10
CA SER A 139 -3.67 -9.02 20.02
C SER A 139 -3.35 -7.93 21.06
N GLY A 140 -4.36 -7.45 21.80
CA GLY A 140 -4.21 -6.35 22.75
C GLY A 140 -4.13 -4.95 22.11
N LEU A 141 -4.39 -4.82 20.81
CA LEU A 141 -4.54 -3.54 20.10
C LEU A 141 -5.92 -2.92 20.40
N LEU A 142 -6.08 -1.62 20.08
CA LEU A 142 -7.22 -0.81 20.54
C LEU A 142 -8.57 -1.27 19.99
N ASP A 143 -8.62 -1.67 18.71
CA ASP A 143 -9.87 -2.07 18.03
C ASP A 143 -9.95 -3.60 18.04
N GLY A 144 -10.95 -4.13 18.73
CA GLY A 144 -11.18 -5.57 18.89
C GLY A 144 -12.00 -6.19 17.76
N VAL A 145 -12.15 -7.53 17.81
CA VAL A 145 -12.96 -8.30 16.87
C VAL A 145 -14.42 -8.33 17.35
N ASP A 146 -15.35 -7.87 16.51
CA ASP A 146 -16.79 -7.99 16.67
C ASP A 146 -17.45 -8.18 15.30
N ARG A 147 -17.59 -9.41 14.88
CA ARG A 147 -18.15 -9.79 13.58
C ARG A 147 -19.61 -9.37 13.38
N ALA A 148 -20.33 -9.07 14.44
CA ALA A 148 -21.71 -8.60 14.35
C ALA A 148 -21.81 -7.12 13.95
N ASN A 149 -20.73 -6.35 14.12
CA ASN A 149 -20.67 -4.94 13.78
C ASN A 149 -19.85 -4.73 12.48
N PRO A 150 -20.49 -4.32 11.37
CA PRO A 150 -19.83 -4.20 10.08
C PRO A 150 -18.66 -3.19 10.05
N ASN A 151 -18.56 -2.30 11.05
CA ASN A 151 -17.49 -1.31 11.15
C ASN A 151 -16.36 -1.73 12.10
N MET A 152 -16.45 -2.90 12.72
CA MET A 152 -15.42 -3.47 13.56
C MET A 152 -14.59 -4.51 12.79
N ARG A 153 -13.51 -4.99 13.39
CA ARG A 153 -12.76 -6.12 12.85
C ARG A 153 -13.55 -7.42 12.92
N HIS A 154 -13.36 -8.28 11.93
CA HIS A 154 -14.02 -9.59 11.85
C HIS A 154 -13.04 -10.76 12.02
N GLY A 155 -11.74 -10.49 12.10
CA GLY A 155 -10.71 -11.47 12.43
C GLY A 155 -10.11 -12.22 11.26
N GLY A 156 -10.39 -11.83 10.01
CA GLY A 156 -9.68 -12.38 8.87
C GLY A 156 -8.18 -12.06 8.92
N ASP A 157 -7.32 -12.98 8.44
CA ASP A 157 -5.88 -12.92 8.64
C ASP A 157 -5.05 -13.54 7.50
N LEU A 158 -3.72 -13.48 7.62
CA LEU A 158 -2.78 -14.04 6.64
C LEU A 158 -2.89 -15.57 6.55
N ALA A 159 -3.21 -16.27 7.63
CA ALA A 159 -3.38 -17.71 7.61
C ALA A 159 -4.63 -18.11 6.81
N GLY A 160 -5.74 -17.38 6.99
CA GLY A 160 -6.97 -17.55 6.21
C GLY A 160 -6.77 -17.19 4.74
N MET A 161 -6.07 -16.08 4.45
CA MET A 161 -5.69 -15.73 3.08
C MET A 161 -4.82 -16.82 2.44
N GLN A 162 -3.87 -17.39 3.18
CA GLN A 162 -3.01 -18.46 2.67
C GLN A 162 -3.79 -19.74 2.36
N ALA A 163 -4.78 -20.09 3.16
CA ALA A 163 -5.69 -21.19 2.90
C ALA A 163 -6.50 -21.00 1.62
N GLY A 164 -6.84 -19.75 1.27
CA GLY A 164 -7.59 -19.39 0.06
C GLY A 164 -6.77 -19.29 -1.24
N LEU A 165 -5.44 -19.49 -1.22
CA LEU A 165 -4.59 -19.29 -2.42
C LEU A 165 -4.95 -20.20 -3.60
N ASP A 166 -5.27 -21.45 -3.34
CA ASP A 166 -5.67 -22.40 -4.40
C ASP A 166 -7.02 -21.99 -5.02
N TYR A 167 -7.96 -21.50 -4.22
CA TYR A 167 -9.22 -20.94 -4.70
C TYR A 167 -9.00 -19.79 -5.68
N VAL A 168 -8.18 -18.80 -5.30
CA VAL A 168 -7.87 -17.64 -6.15
C VAL A 168 -7.18 -18.06 -7.45
N ARG A 169 -6.22 -19.00 -7.39
CA ARG A 169 -5.57 -19.57 -8.58
C ARG A 169 -6.56 -20.26 -9.51
N ASP A 170 -7.46 -21.07 -8.94
CA ASP A 170 -8.41 -21.89 -9.72
C ASP A 170 -9.51 -21.04 -10.36
N LEU A 171 -9.78 -19.83 -9.82
CA LEU A 171 -10.57 -18.80 -10.49
C LEU A 171 -9.86 -18.19 -11.72
N GLY A 172 -8.54 -18.42 -11.90
CA GLY A 172 -7.77 -17.94 -13.04
C GLY A 172 -7.04 -16.61 -12.83
N PHE A 173 -7.02 -16.07 -11.62
CA PHE A 173 -6.24 -14.89 -11.29
C PHE A 173 -4.74 -15.18 -11.26
N THR A 174 -3.94 -14.15 -11.54
CA THR A 174 -2.47 -14.21 -11.55
C THR A 174 -1.85 -13.32 -10.49
N MET A 175 -2.61 -12.36 -9.96
CA MET A 175 -2.17 -11.42 -8.94
C MET A 175 -3.20 -11.31 -7.81
N ILE A 176 -2.70 -11.10 -6.60
CA ILE A 176 -3.52 -10.77 -5.43
C ILE A 176 -3.12 -9.38 -4.93
N TRP A 177 -4.11 -8.54 -4.70
CA TRP A 177 -3.95 -7.25 -4.04
C TRP A 177 -4.73 -7.26 -2.72
N PRO A 178 -4.08 -7.48 -1.57
CA PRO A 178 -4.68 -7.21 -0.27
C PRO A 178 -4.70 -5.70 0.00
N THR A 179 -5.77 -5.18 0.61
CA THR A 179 -5.73 -3.84 1.23
C THR A 179 -4.65 -3.79 2.31
N PRO A 180 -4.24 -2.60 2.83
CA PRO A 180 -3.04 -2.50 3.65
C PRO A 180 -3.01 -3.48 4.82
N LEU A 181 -1.89 -4.18 4.96
CA LEU A 181 -1.63 -5.17 6.02
C LEU A 181 -0.81 -4.59 7.19
N LEU A 182 -0.28 -3.37 7.04
CA LEU A 182 0.52 -2.72 8.08
C LEU A 182 -0.32 -2.40 9.31
N GLU A 183 0.34 -2.30 10.46
CA GLU A 183 -0.32 -2.03 11.73
C GLU A 183 -1.24 -0.81 11.64
N ASN A 184 -2.50 -0.99 12.04
CA ASN A 184 -3.51 0.05 12.11
C ASN A 184 -4.16 0.04 13.49
N ASN A 185 -3.42 0.52 14.49
CA ASN A 185 -3.85 0.53 15.88
C ASN A 185 -4.69 1.79 16.18
N GLN A 186 -5.80 1.94 15.46
CA GLN A 186 -6.81 2.97 15.72
C GLN A 186 -7.88 2.43 16.68
N PRO A 187 -8.59 3.30 17.42
CA PRO A 187 -9.62 2.88 18.37
C PRO A 187 -10.91 2.38 17.70
N ALA A 188 -11.11 2.63 16.42
CA ALA A 188 -12.26 2.17 15.63
C ALA A 188 -11.92 2.14 14.14
N GLY A 189 -12.58 1.28 13.38
CA GLY A 189 -12.46 1.19 11.93
C GLY A 189 -11.11 0.65 11.45
N SER A 190 -10.30 0.08 12.32
CA SER A 190 -8.93 -0.32 11.99
C SER A 190 -8.84 -1.43 10.93
N TYR A 191 -9.94 -2.12 10.66
CA TYR A 191 -10.01 -3.24 9.71
C TYR A 191 -9.65 -2.86 8.28
N HIS A 192 -9.82 -1.59 7.89
CA HIS A 192 -9.55 -1.14 6.51
C HIS A 192 -8.06 -1.01 6.20
N GLY A 193 -7.20 -0.76 7.21
CA GLY A 193 -5.74 -0.71 7.05
C GLY A 193 -5.14 0.65 6.68
N TYR A 194 -5.94 1.62 6.19
CA TYR A 194 -5.42 2.86 5.60
C TYR A 194 -4.94 3.92 6.60
N ALA A 195 -5.31 3.84 7.88
CA ALA A 195 -4.83 4.74 8.94
C ALA A 195 -3.70 4.08 9.73
N LEU A 196 -2.62 3.73 9.05
CA LEU A 196 -1.52 2.92 9.59
C LEU A 196 -0.76 3.62 10.74
N THR A 197 -0.29 2.81 11.69
CA THR A 197 0.41 3.27 12.90
C THR A 197 1.86 2.81 13.01
N ASP A 198 2.31 1.95 12.10
CA ASP A 198 3.71 1.53 11.96
C ASP A 198 4.00 1.13 10.50
N TYR A 199 5.05 1.71 9.91
CA TYR A 199 5.44 1.47 8.52
C TYR A 199 6.22 0.17 8.29
N TYR A 200 6.76 -0.45 9.34
CA TYR A 200 7.64 -1.63 9.23
C TYR A 200 7.08 -2.87 9.90
N ARG A 201 5.84 -2.80 10.39
CA ARG A 201 5.19 -3.90 11.10
C ARG A 201 3.87 -4.28 10.44
N ILE A 202 3.68 -5.57 10.19
CA ILE A 202 2.36 -6.13 9.88
C ILE A 202 1.49 -6.04 11.13
N ASP A 203 0.21 -5.73 10.96
CA ASP A 203 -0.77 -5.71 12.06
C ASP A 203 -0.82 -7.08 12.74
N ALA A 204 -0.63 -7.09 14.07
CA ALA A 204 -0.56 -8.34 14.82
C ALA A 204 -1.83 -9.20 14.72
N ARG A 205 -2.96 -8.58 14.35
CA ARG A 205 -4.23 -9.29 14.09
C ARG A 205 -4.26 -9.96 12.72
N PHE A 206 -3.37 -9.60 11.81
CA PHE A 206 -3.14 -10.32 10.56
C PHE A 206 -2.01 -11.36 10.68
N GLY A 207 -1.08 -11.18 11.60
CA GLY A 207 0.11 -12.01 11.80
C GLY A 207 1.37 -11.18 11.99
N SER A 208 2.51 -11.73 11.59
CA SER A 208 3.83 -11.10 11.69
C SER A 208 4.39 -10.75 10.31
N ASN A 209 5.48 -9.98 10.27
CA ASN A 209 6.25 -9.74 9.05
C ASN A 209 6.71 -11.05 8.39
N GLU A 210 7.07 -12.05 9.19
CA GLU A 210 7.48 -13.37 8.68
C GLU A 210 6.31 -14.15 8.09
N ASP A 211 5.11 -14.05 8.69
CA ASP A 211 3.90 -14.66 8.13
C ASP A 211 3.54 -14.03 6.78
N TYR A 212 3.68 -12.70 6.65
CA TYR A 212 3.50 -12.04 5.36
C TYR A 212 4.51 -12.50 4.31
N ARG A 213 5.78 -12.61 4.68
CA ARG A 213 6.82 -13.14 3.78
C ARG A 213 6.52 -14.58 3.35
N SER A 214 6.04 -15.40 4.28
CA SER A 214 5.66 -16.79 4.05
C SER A 214 4.43 -16.90 3.14
N TYR A 215 3.42 -16.06 3.36
CA TYR A 215 2.24 -15.92 2.51
C TYR A 215 2.63 -15.58 1.06
N VAL A 216 3.48 -14.55 0.87
CA VAL A 216 3.93 -14.15 -0.47
C VAL A 216 4.73 -15.27 -1.14
N ALA A 217 5.57 -15.98 -0.40
CA ALA A 217 6.29 -17.14 -0.91
C ALA A 217 5.34 -18.27 -1.34
N ALA A 218 4.30 -18.55 -0.56
CA ALA A 218 3.28 -19.55 -0.87
C ALA A 218 2.44 -19.16 -2.10
N ALA A 219 2.10 -17.87 -2.25
CA ALA A 219 1.43 -17.33 -3.43
C ALA A 219 2.32 -17.48 -4.68
N ASN A 220 3.58 -17.04 -4.61
CA ASN A 220 4.54 -17.14 -5.71
C ASN A 220 4.77 -18.59 -6.16
N ALA A 221 4.80 -19.55 -5.23
CA ALA A 221 4.91 -20.97 -5.54
C ALA A 221 3.72 -21.51 -6.35
N ARG A 222 2.58 -20.83 -6.30
CA ARG A 222 1.36 -21.14 -7.07
C ARG A 222 1.23 -20.33 -8.36
N GLY A 223 2.22 -19.51 -8.68
CA GLY A 223 2.17 -18.61 -9.83
C GLY A 223 1.35 -17.34 -9.60
N LEU A 224 1.01 -17.03 -8.35
CA LEU A 224 0.30 -15.82 -7.96
C LEU A 224 1.30 -14.77 -7.48
N GLY A 225 1.33 -13.59 -8.11
CA GLY A 225 2.05 -12.43 -7.61
C GLY A 225 1.25 -11.71 -6.51
N VAL A 226 1.96 -10.94 -5.67
CA VAL A 226 1.31 -10.12 -4.64
C VAL A 226 1.65 -8.64 -4.86
N ILE A 227 0.60 -7.82 -4.88
CA ILE A 227 0.66 -6.36 -4.94
C ILE A 227 0.55 -5.84 -3.51
N HIS A 228 1.46 -4.95 -3.12
CA HIS A 228 1.44 -4.32 -1.81
C HIS A 228 0.77 -2.95 -1.89
N ASP A 229 -0.20 -2.73 -1.03
CA ASP A 229 -0.90 -1.45 -0.91
C ASP A 229 -0.11 -0.53 0.02
N VAL A 230 0.37 0.60 -0.49
CA VAL A 230 1.14 1.58 0.27
C VAL A 230 0.34 2.86 0.46
N VAL A 231 0.51 3.48 1.61
CA VAL A 231 -0.12 4.76 1.96
C VAL A 231 1.01 5.77 2.20
N LEU A 232 1.20 6.69 1.26
CA LEU A 232 2.28 7.68 1.31
C LEU A 232 1.80 9.06 1.70
N ASN A 233 0.49 9.32 1.54
CA ASN A 233 -0.11 10.62 1.79
C ASN A 233 -0.25 10.92 3.28
N HIS A 234 -0.70 9.96 4.07
CA HIS A 234 -1.07 10.17 5.46
C HIS A 234 -0.68 8.98 6.36
N ILE A 235 -0.80 9.18 7.65
CA ILE A 235 -0.67 8.14 8.70
C ILE A 235 -1.93 8.12 9.56
N GLY A 236 -2.06 7.15 10.42
CA GLY A 236 -3.11 7.14 11.45
C GLY A 236 -2.81 8.15 12.58
N ALA A 237 -3.83 8.78 13.13
CA ALA A 237 -3.69 9.71 14.26
C ALA A 237 -3.08 9.06 15.51
N HIS A 238 -3.10 7.73 15.59
CA HIS A 238 -2.45 6.96 16.65
C HIS A 238 -1.06 6.42 16.25
N HIS A 239 -0.51 6.82 15.10
CA HIS A 239 0.87 6.52 14.74
C HIS A 239 1.81 7.01 15.84
N TRP A 240 2.83 6.21 16.19
CA TRP A 240 3.73 6.54 17.28
C TRP A 240 4.46 7.89 17.08
N TRP A 241 4.68 8.34 15.83
CA TRP A 241 5.20 9.67 15.51
C TRP A 241 4.32 10.81 16.04
N MET A 242 2.99 10.64 16.09
CA MET A 242 2.09 11.70 16.57
C MET A 242 2.28 12.03 18.05
N ARG A 243 2.94 11.15 18.82
CA ARG A 243 3.32 11.41 20.22
C ARG A 243 4.66 12.12 20.35
N ASP A 244 5.53 11.95 19.35
CA ASP A 244 6.91 12.47 19.35
C ASP A 244 7.39 12.64 17.90
N LEU A 245 7.02 13.80 17.26
CA LEU A 245 7.36 14.05 15.86
C LEU A 245 8.87 14.25 15.66
N PRO A 246 9.47 13.65 14.61
CA PRO A 246 10.89 13.85 14.30
C PRO A 246 11.26 15.31 14.05
N THR A 247 10.40 16.04 13.31
CA THR A 247 10.51 17.48 13.08
C THR A 247 9.13 18.12 13.15
N PRO A 248 9.01 19.43 13.47
CA PRO A 248 7.71 20.11 13.51
C PRO A 248 6.93 20.09 12.19
N ASP A 249 7.63 19.94 11.07
CA ASP A 249 7.08 19.90 9.72
C ASP A 249 6.98 18.46 9.14
N TRP A 250 7.04 17.44 9.99
CA TRP A 250 6.88 16.03 9.58
C TRP A 250 5.48 15.72 9.07
N VAL A 251 4.50 16.31 9.74
CA VAL A 251 3.08 16.26 9.41
C VAL A 251 2.62 17.69 9.10
N ASN A 252 1.89 17.87 8.00
CA ASN A 252 1.33 19.14 7.64
C ASN A 252 0.32 19.62 8.71
N HIS A 253 0.41 20.88 9.09
CA HIS A 253 -0.33 21.48 10.21
C HIS A 253 -0.01 20.89 11.61
N GLY A 254 1.02 20.05 11.74
CA GLY A 254 1.45 19.46 13.02
C GLY A 254 0.37 18.55 13.62
N THR A 255 -0.09 18.87 14.83
CA THR A 255 -1.16 18.11 15.50
C THR A 255 -2.55 18.74 15.29
N ARG A 256 -2.66 19.80 14.49
CA ARG A 256 -3.93 20.49 14.26
C ARG A 256 -4.62 19.95 13.02
N TYR A 257 -5.81 19.38 13.18
CA TYR A 257 -6.64 18.97 12.08
C TYR A 257 -7.03 20.14 11.17
N VAL A 258 -6.71 20.04 9.90
CA VAL A 258 -7.11 20.95 8.82
C VAL A 258 -7.49 20.08 7.63
N GLN A 259 -8.78 19.87 7.42
CA GLN A 259 -9.27 18.97 6.36
C GLN A 259 -8.87 19.46 4.96
N THR A 260 -8.45 18.55 4.09
CA THR A 260 -8.31 18.82 2.66
C THR A 260 -9.63 19.26 2.03
N ASN A 261 -9.57 20.06 0.96
CA ASN A 261 -10.78 20.47 0.24
C ASN A 261 -11.28 19.41 -0.75
N HIS A 262 -10.56 18.29 -0.93
CA HIS A 262 -10.88 17.21 -1.89
C HIS A 262 -11.10 17.69 -3.34
N GLN A 263 -10.48 18.80 -3.74
CA GLN A 263 -10.63 19.40 -5.06
C GLN A 263 -9.53 18.96 -6.01
N HIS A 264 -9.67 17.77 -6.60
CA HIS A 264 -8.66 17.15 -7.50
C HIS A 264 -8.24 18.05 -8.66
N THR A 265 -9.13 18.94 -9.14
CA THR A 265 -8.85 19.88 -10.24
C THR A 265 -7.68 20.82 -9.97
N VAL A 266 -7.36 21.10 -8.71
CA VAL A 266 -6.29 22.04 -8.32
C VAL A 266 -4.89 21.59 -8.79
N ALA A 267 -4.70 20.31 -9.02
CA ALA A 267 -3.45 19.78 -9.54
C ALA A 267 -3.19 20.18 -11.00
N GLN A 268 -4.24 20.32 -11.79
CA GLN A 268 -4.20 20.57 -13.23
C GLN A 268 -4.42 22.01 -13.61
N ASP A 269 -5.25 22.74 -12.83
CA ASP A 269 -5.66 24.10 -13.12
C ASP A 269 -4.49 25.07 -12.98
N ILE A 270 -4.14 25.72 -14.12
CA ILE A 270 -3.06 26.72 -14.16
C ILE A 270 -3.48 28.07 -13.53
N HIS A 271 -4.75 28.25 -13.24
CA HIS A 271 -5.32 29.46 -12.66
C HIS A 271 -5.77 29.27 -11.20
N VAL A 272 -5.45 28.10 -10.61
CA VAL A 272 -5.85 27.77 -9.23
C VAL A 272 -5.31 28.80 -8.22
N ALA A 273 -6.13 29.17 -7.26
CA ALA A 273 -5.70 29.98 -6.13
C ALA A 273 -4.66 29.18 -5.29
N PRO A 274 -3.52 29.80 -4.90
CA PRO A 274 -2.49 29.11 -4.11
C PRO A 274 -3.04 28.49 -2.82
N GLU A 275 -4.03 29.14 -2.18
CA GLU A 275 -4.68 28.68 -0.95
C GLU A 275 -5.47 27.39 -1.17
N ASP A 276 -6.19 27.27 -2.30
CA ASP A 276 -6.95 26.06 -2.65
C ASP A 276 -6.00 24.89 -2.93
N LYS A 277 -4.91 25.19 -3.66
CA LYS A 277 -3.87 24.21 -3.95
C LYS A 277 -3.19 23.71 -2.68
N ALA A 278 -2.78 24.62 -1.80
CA ALA A 278 -2.19 24.28 -0.51
C ALA A 278 -3.19 23.48 0.36
N ARG A 279 -4.48 23.88 0.35
CA ARG A 279 -5.50 23.15 1.11
C ARG A 279 -5.71 21.71 0.63
N PHE A 280 -5.53 21.43 -0.66
CA PHE A 280 -5.61 20.10 -1.22
C PHE A 280 -4.41 19.23 -0.83
N PHE A 281 -3.20 19.71 -1.07
CA PHE A 281 -1.98 18.94 -0.88
C PHE A 281 -1.46 18.86 0.56
N ASP A 282 -1.88 19.79 1.41
CA ASP A 282 -1.39 19.88 2.79
C ASP A 282 -2.50 19.59 3.81
N GLY A 283 -3.75 19.44 3.35
CA GLY A 283 -4.88 19.14 4.23
C GLY A 283 -4.97 17.67 4.59
N TRP A 284 -5.32 17.37 5.83
CA TRP A 284 -5.55 16.00 6.28
C TRP A 284 -6.72 15.38 5.54
N PHE A 285 -6.57 14.13 5.14
CA PHE A 285 -7.62 13.39 4.44
C PHE A 285 -8.88 13.25 5.30
N ASP A 286 -8.68 12.89 6.56
CA ASP A 286 -9.70 12.77 7.60
C ASP A 286 -9.08 13.15 8.96
N ALA A 287 -9.90 13.37 9.98
CA ALA A 287 -9.44 13.68 11.33
C ALA A 287 -8.57 12.56 11.95
N SER A 288 -8.79 11.32 11.52
CA SER A 288 -8.00 10.14 11.92
C SER A 288 -6.75 9.93 11.04
N MET A 289 -6.56 10.73 9.99
CA MET A 289 -5.53 10.54 8.95
C MET A 289 -4.69 11.80 8.75
N PRO A 290 -3.75 12.11 9.69
CA PRO A 290 -2.79 13.21 9.57
C PRO A 290 -1.97 13.16 8.29
N ASP A 291 -1.91 14.28 7.58
CA ASP A 291 -1.22 14.42 6.30
C ASP A 291 0.29 14.54 6.46
N LEU A 292 1.06 13.75 5.72
CA LEU A 292 2.52 13.75 5.76
C LEU A 292 3.11 14.83 4.85
N ASN A 293 4.12 15.53 5.33
CA ASN A 293 4.84 16.52 4.51
C ASN A 293 5.99 15.85 3.72
N GLN A 294 5.69 15.28 2.57
CA GLN A 294 6.69 14.61 1.72
C GLN A 294 7.76 15.57 1.15
N ARG A 295 7.62 16.90 1.31
CA ARG A 295 8.66 17.89 0.99
C ARG A 295 9.80 17.89 2.02
N ASN A 296 9.57 17.32 3.22
CA ASN A 296 10.63 17.08 4.18
C ASN A 296 11.57 15.97 3.65
N PRO A 297 12.86 16.25 3.43
CA PRO A 297 13.76 15.31 2.74
C PRO A 297 14.07 14.05 3.57
N LEU A 298 13.98 14.11 4.89
CA LEU A 298 14.17 12.96 5.76
C LEU A 298 12.98 12.00 5.64
N LEU A 299 11.76 12.55 5.65
CA LEU A 299 10.52 11.79 5.46
C LEU A 299 10.43 11.21 4.05
N ALA A 300 10.70 12.01 3.02
CA ALA A 300 10.68 11.54 1.63
C ALA A 300 11.59 10.32 1.44
N ARG A 301 12.81 10.39 1.98
CA ARG A 301 13.77 9.28 1.92
C ARG A 301 13.29 8.06 2.72
N TYR A 302 12.70 8.28 3.88
CA TYR A 302 12.13 7.22 4.70
C TYR A 302 11.02 6.47 3.95
N LEU A 303 10.05 7.17 3.34
CA LEU A 303 8.93 6.57 2.59
C LEU A 303 9.42 5.79 1.35
N ILE A 304 10.40 6.36 0.61
CA ILE A 304 11.03 5.66 -0.53
C ILE A 304 11.70 4.37 -0.06
N GLN A 305 12.49 4.42 1.01
CA GLN A 305 13.19 3.25 1.54
C GLN A 305 12.23 2.21 2.11
N ASN A 306 11.13 2.63 2.73
CA ASN A 306 10.09 1.73 3.22
C ASN A 306 9.49 0.90 2.08
N THR A 307 9.10 1.54 0.97
CA THR A 307 8.57 0.83 -0.21
C THR A 307 9.60 -0.17 -0.77
N VAL A 308 10.86 0.26 -0.94
CA VAL A 308 11.95 -0.61 -1.42
C VAL A 308 12.19 -1.77 -0.46
N TRP A 309 12.11 -1.51 0.85
CA TRP A 309 12.28 -2.51 1.88
C TRP A 309 11.21 -3.61 1.79
N TRP A 310 9.94 -3.25 1.69
CA TRP A 310 8.86 -4.23 1.58
C TRP A 310 8.95 -5.05 0.30
N ILE A 311 9.29 -4.41 -0.84
CA ILE A 311 9.50 -5.12 -2.12
C ILE A 311 10.58 -6.19 -1.96
N GLU A 312 11.74 -5.86 -1.37
CA GLU A 312 12.84 -6.81 -1.22
C GLU A 312 12.57 -7.84 -0.12
N TYR A 313 11.99 -7.42 1.01
CA TYR A 313 11.72 -8.28 2.15
C TYR A 313 10.72 -9.39 1.81
N ALA A 314 9.57 -9.01 1.27
CA ALA A 314 8.49 -9.94 1.00
C ALA A 314 8.50 -10.54 -0.43
N ASN A 315 9.35 -10.06 -1.35
CA ASN A 315 9.37 -10.50 -2.75
C ASN A 315 8.10 -10.15 -3.53
N LEU A 316 7.67 -8.91 -3.44
CA LEU A 316 6.44 -8.41 -4.03
C LEU A 316 6.51 -8.30 -5.55
N SER A 317 5.36 -8.40 -6.21
CA SER A 317 5.21 -8.36 -7.67
C SER A 317 4.58 -7.07 -8.19
N GLY A 318 4.18 -6.14 -7.32
CA GLY A 318 3.59 -4.87 -7.70
C GLY A 318 3.31 -3.99 -6.49
N ILE A 319 3.00 -2.74 -6.76
CA ILE A 319 2.60 -1.74 -5.77
C ILE A 319 1.29 -1.09 -6.21
N ARG A 320 0.36 -0.92 -5.27
CA ARG A 320 -0.75 0.04 -5.38
C ARG A 320 -0.49 1.17 -4.41
N GLU A 321 -0.63 2.39 -4.85
CA GLU A 321 -0.48 3.57 -4.00
C GLU A 321 -1.83 4.24 -3.80
N ASP A 322 -2.18 4.36 -2.54
CA ASP A 322 -3.42 4.93 -2.03
C ASP A 322 -3.45 6.45 -2.19
N THR A 323 -4.62 7.01 -2.52
CA THR A 323 -4.83 8.46 -2.60
C THR A 323 -3.71 9.22 -3.33
N TYR A 324 -3.25 8.65 -4.47
CA TYR A 324 -2.03 9.10 -5.18
C TYR A 324 -1.98 10.60 -5.41
N SER A 325 -3.06 11.21 -5.86
CA SER A 325 -3.09 12.62 -6.23
C SER A 325 -3.01 13.61 -5.07
N TYR A 326 -3.20 13.15 -3.83
CA TYR A 326 -3.14 14.00 -2.64
C TYR A 326 -1.71 14.28 -2.18
N SER A 327 -0.77 13.37 -2.46
CA SER A 327 0.64 13.52 -2.10
C SER A 327 1.36 14.58 -2.96
N ASP A 328 2.47 15.11 -2.46
CA ASP A 328 3.30 16.07 -3.20
C ASP A 328 3.75 15.51 -4.57
N PRO A 329 3.43 16.16 -5.70
CA PRO A 329 3.71 15.63 -7.03
C PRO A 329 5.20 15.45 -7.34
N ALA A 330 6.08 16.26 -6.77
CA ALA A 330 7.54 16.12 -6.98
C ALA A 330 8.06 14.88 -6.23
N PHE A 331 7.61 14.70 -5.00
CA PHE A 331 7.91 13.50 -4.22
C PHE A 331 7.42 12.23 -4.93
N LEU A 332 6.19 12.19 -5.43
CA LEU A 332 5.65 11.05 -6.16
C LEU A 332 6.51 10.65 -7.37
N ASN A 333 7.01 11.63 -8.10
CA ASN A 333 7.93 11.38 -9.20
C ASN A 333 9.29 10.81 -8.73
N ASP A 334 9.84 11.35 -7.65
CA ASP A 334 11.10 10.87 -7.08
C ASP A 334 10.96 9.46 -6.50
N TRP A 335 9.83 9.17 -5.86
CA TRP A 335 9.49 7.84 -5.36
C TRP A 335 9.37 6.82 -6.51
N ASN A 336 8.57 7.12 -7.55
CA ASN A 336 8.44 6.25 -8.72
C ASN A 336 9.79 5.98 -9.40
N ARG A 337 10.61 7.03 -9.60
CA ARG A 337 11.96 6.87 -10.18
C ARG A 337 12.84 6.00 -9.29
N ALA A 338 12.77 6.18 -7.96
CA ALA A 338 13.56 5.43 -7.01
C ALA A 338 13.22 3.93 -7.03
N VAL A 339 11.94 3.59 -6.97
CA VAL A 339 11.43 2.22 -7.02
C VAL A 339 11.85 1.56 -8.34
N ARG A 340 11.61 2.22 -9.48
CA ARG A 340 11.92 1.67 -10.80
C ARG A 340 13.41 1.66 -11.14
N ALA A 341 14.20 2.53 -10.52
CA ALA A 341 15.66 2.42 -10.62
C ALA A 341 16.19 1.15 -9.96
N GLU A 342 15.60 0.75 -8.84
CA GLU A 342 15.97 -0.49 -8.13
C GLU A 342 15.37 -1.73 -8.78
N TYR A 343 14.09 -1.64 -9.22
CA TYR A 343 13.31 -2.72 -9.84
C TYR A 343 12.73 -2.25 -11.19
N PRO A 344 13.48 -2.37 -12.31
CA PRO A 344 13.10 -1.76 -13.60
C PRO A 344 11.75 -2.22 -14.17
N HIS A 345 11.30 -3.43 -13.81
CA HIS A 345 10.05 -4.02 -14.28
C HIS A 345 8.89 -3.82 -13.31
N MET A 346 9.13 -3.22 -12.12
CA MET A 346 8.08 -2.98 -11.13
C MET A 346 7.00 -2.07 -11.69
N ASN A 347 5.77 -2.56 -11.72
CA ASN A 347 4.60 -1.75 -12.01
C ASN A 347 4.02 -1.17 -10.72
N VAL A 348 3.54 0.05 -10.84
CA VAL A 348 2.89 0.81 -9.78
C VAL A 348 1.55 1.29 -10.33
N VAL A 349 0.47 0.99 -9.63
CA VAL A 349 -0.86 1.56 -9.92
C VAL A 349 -1.19 2.60 -8.86
N GLY A 350 -1.51 3.81 -9.28
CA GLY A 350 -1.94 4.91 -8.41
C GLY A 350 -3.44 5.10 -8.46
N GLU A 351 -4.01 5.46 -7.33
CA GLU A 351 -5.41 5.78 -7.23
C GLU A 351 -5.67 7.26 -7.48
N GLU A 352 -6.43 7.56 -8.54
CA GLU A 352 -7.05 8.86 -8.78
C GLU A 352 -8.55 8.65 -8.97
N MET A 353 -9.32 8.92 -7.92
CA MET A 353 -10.77 8.67 -7.88
C MET A 353 -11.54 9.80 -8.55
N ASP A 354 -11.53 9.83 -9.88
CA ASP A 354 -12.30 10.81 -10.68
C ASP A 354 -12.99 10.15 -11.87
N ARG A 355 -14.24 10.53 -12.14
CA ARG A 355 -15.06 10.04 -13.27
C ARG A 355 -14.63 10.59 -14.63
N ARG A 356 -13.80 11.60 -14.66
CA ARG A 356 -13.39 12.33 -15.87
C ARG A 356 -12.06 11.80 -16.42
N PRO A 357 -12.03 11.27 -17.66
CA PRO A 357 -10.80 10.67 -18.21
C PRO A 357 -9.57 11.60 -18.19
N HIS A 358 -9.74 12.91 -18.45
CA HIS A 358 -8.63 13.85 -18.44
C HIS A 358 -8.03 14.08 -17.04
N MET A 359 -8.82 13.91 -15.96
CA MET A 359 -8.34 14.01 -14.60
C MET A 359 -7.42 12.83 -14.26
N VAL A 360 -7.84 11.63 -14.62
CA VAL A 360 -7.06 10.41 -14.42
C VAL A 360 -5.83 10.39 -15.33
N ALA A 361 -6.00 10.70 -16.62
CA ALA A 361 -4.91 10.71 -17.61
C ALA A 361 -3.75 11.64 -17.23
N TYR A 362 -4.04 12.77 -16.56
CA TYR A 362 -3.04 13.72 -16.07
C TYR A 362 -1.89 13.05 -15.31
N TRP A 363 -2.20 12.02 -14.55
CA TRP A 363 -1.25 11.33 -13.69
C TRP A 363 -0.51 10.18 -14.39
N GLN A 364 -0.82 9.85 -15.65
CA GLN A 364 -0.13 8.77 -16.34
C GLN A 364 1.21 9.22 -16.95
N LYS A 365 2.23 8.41 -16.76
CA LYS A 365 3.54 8.60 -17.40
C LYS A 365 3.41 8.63 -18.91
N GLY A 366 3.98 9.66 -19.52
CA GLY A 366 3.97 9.86 -20.97
C GLY A 366 2.93 10.86 -21.48
N VAL A 367 1.96 11.25 -20.63
CA VAL A 367 0.99 12.30 -20.96
C VAL A 367 1.65 13.67 -20.96
N ALA A 368 1.32 14.49 -21.95
CA ALA A 368 1.80 15.86 -22.08
C ALA A 368 0.80 16.84 -21.47
N ASN A 369 0.98 17.16 -20.18
CA ASN A 369 0.08 18.07 -19.45
C ASN A 369 0.28 19.54 -19.83
N GLY A 370 -0.84 20.29 -19.91
CA GLY A 370 -0.85 21.70 -20.31
C GLY A 370 -0.08 22.63 -19.38
N ASN A 371 0.04 22.29 -18.09
CA ASN A 371 0.83 23.01 -17.11
C ASN A 371 2.33 22.65 -17.12
N GLY A 372 2.77 21.80 -18.03
CA GLY A 372 4.16 21.37 -18.19
C GLY A 372 4.62 20.26 -17.24
N TRP A 373 3.82 19.89 -16.24
CA TRP A 373 4.16 18.79 -15.33
C TRP A 373 4.14 17.43 -16.06
N ARG A 374 4.99 16.50 -15.63
CA ARG A 374 5.11 15.15 -16.20
C ARG A 374 5.12 14.14 -15.08
N SER A 375 4.26 13.13 -15.20
CA SER A 375 4.18 12.03 -14.25
C SER A 375 5.19 10.92 -14.57
N GLU A 376 5.63 10.22 -13.51
CA GLU A 376 6.39 8.99 -13.61
C GLU A 376 5.54 7.73 -13.30
N LEU A 377 4.25 7.88 -12.99
CA LEU A 377 3.34 6.78 -12.66
C LEU A 377 2.95 5.98 -13.90
N PRO A 378 3.22 4.68 -13.99
CA PRO A 378 2.90 3.90 -15.18
C PRO A 378 1.42 3.54 -15.32
N THR A 379 0.74 3.19 -14.22
CA THR A 379 -0.60 2.59 -14.24
C THR A 379 -1.55 3.36 -13.32
N LEU A 380 -2.80 3.49 -13.73
CA LEU A 380 -3.88 4.17 -13.01
C LEU A 380 -5.14 3.31 -12.94
N MET A 381 -5.94 3.53 -11.90
CA MET A 381 -7.27 2.94 -11.78
C MET A 381 -8.26 3.66 -12.70
N ASP A 382 -9.05 2.90 -13.50
CA ASP A 382 -9.97 3.44 -14.48
C ASP A 382 -11.35 3.72 -13.90
N PHE A 383 -11.42 4.67 -12.97
CA PHE A 383 -12.70 5.13 -12.42
C PHE A 383 -13.67 5.66 -13.48
N PRO A 384 -13.21 6.35 -14.56
CA PRO A 384 -14.10 6.78 -15.63
C PRO A 384 -14.94 5.65 -16.24
N LEU A 385 -14.32 4.52 -16.57
CA LEU A 385 -15.04 3.38 -17.13
C LEU A 385 -15.87 2.66 -16.06
N THR A 386 -15.28 2.42 -14.89
CA THR A 386 -15.94 1.78 -13.73
C THR A 386 -17.25 2.46 -13.36
N ASP A 387 -17.26 3.78 -13.26
CA ASP A 387 -18.46 4.54 -12.88
C ASP A 387 -19.48 4.68 -14.04
N THR A 388 -19.03 4.52 -15.29
CA THR A 388 -19.89 4.69 -16.45
C THR A 388 -20.67 3.43 -16.82
N VAL A 389 -20.06 2.25 -16.66
CA VAL A 389 -20.65 0.99 -17.12
C VAL A 389 -21.98 0.65 -16.43
N PRO A 390 -22.08 0.64 -15.09
CA PRO A 390 -23.35 0.32 -14.43
C PRO A 390 -24.44 1.36 -14.74
N ASP A 391 -24.08 2.66 -14.83
CA ASP A 391 -25.01 3.72 -15.23
C ASP A 391 -25.52 3.47 -16.66
N ALA A 392 -24.65 3.08 -17.59
CA ALA A 392 -24.99 2.80 -18.97
C ALA A 392 -25.85 1.55 -19.13
N LEU A 393 -25.58 0.50 -18.36
CA LEU A 393 -26.33 -0.76 -18.42
C LEU A 393 -27.75 -0.66 -17.83
N THR A 394 -27.98 0.28 -16.92
CA THR A 394 -29.29 0.46 -16.26
C THR A 394 -30.14 1.59 -16.85
N ALA A 395 -29.51 2.51 -17.61
CA ALA A 395 -30.23 3.62 -18.23
C ALA A 395 -31.01 3.16 -19.46
N PRO A 396 -32.17 3.78 -19.78
CA PRO A 396 -32.87 3.57 -21.02
C PRO A 396 -32.00 3.99 -22.23
N GLU A 397 -32.05 3.19 -23.32
CA GLU A 397 -31.34 3.52 -24.54
C GLU A 397 -31.91 4.79 -25.21
N SER A 398 -31.04 5.72 -25.53
CA SER A 398 -31.37 6.94 -26.28
C SER A 398 -30.13 7.50 -26.98
N SER A 399 -30.27 8.61 -27.71
CA SER A 399 -29.15 9.27 -28.40
C SER A 399 -28.04 9.79 -27.45
N GLY A 400 -28.30 9.89 -26.17
CA GLY A 400 -27.34 10.43 -25.19
C GLY A 400 -27.23 9.63 -23.90
N GLN A 401 -27.87 8.46 -23.83
CA GLN A 401 -27.89 7.58 -22.65
C GLN A 401 -27.79 6.11 -23.06
N GLY A 402 -27.59 5.23 -22.09
CA GLY A 402 -27.41 3.81 -22.34
C GLY A 402 -26.00 3.50 -22.80
N LEU A 403 -25.81 2.45 -23.59
CA LEU A 403 -24.52 1.91 -24.00
C LEU A 403 -23.62 2.91 -24.73
N ILE A 404 -24.21 3.96 -25.36
CA ILE A 404 -23.42 5.02 -25.99
C ILE A 404 -22.40 5.65 -25.03
N LYS A 405 -22.69 5.71 -23.74
CA LYS A 405 -21.78 6.26 -22.75
C LYS A 405 -20.47 5.47 -22.60
N ILE A 406 -20.54 4.16 -22.76
CA ILE A 406 -19.33 3.31 -22.78
C ILE A 406 -18.46 3.64 -23.99
N TYR A 407 -19.06 3.82 -25.16
CA TYR A 407 -18.34 4.24 -26.37
C TYR A 407 -17.70 5.62 -26.21
N GLU A 408 -18.37 6.57 -25.55
CA GLU A 408 -17.85 7.91 -25.29
C GLU A 408 -16.59 7.85 -24.37
N ILE A 409 -16.60 7.01 -23.32
CA ILE A 409 -15.43 6.83 -22.44
C ILE A 409 -14.29 6.16 -23.20
N LEU A 410 -14.54 5.09 -23.95
CA LEU A 410 -13.52 4.41 -24.75
C LEU A 410 -12.95 5.31 -25.85
N ALA A 411 -13.78 6.17 -26.45
CA ALA A 411 -13.31 7.17 -27.42
C ALA A 411 -12.37 8.21 -26.80
N ALA A 412 -12.39 8.39 -25.47
CA ALA A 412 -11.46 9.27 -24.76
C ALA A 412 -10.08 8.64 -24.49
N ASP A 413 -9.84 7.40 -24.92
CA ASP A 413 -8.57 6.69 -24.71
C ASP A 413 -7.35 7.44 -25.29
N TYR A 414 -7.56 8.32 -26.27
CA TYR A 414 -6.49 9.18 -26.81
C TYR A 414 -5.86 10.14 -25.77
N LEU A 415 -6.52 10.36 -24.64
CA LEU A 415 -6.01 11.19 -23.55
C LEU A 415 -4.89 10.49 -22.79
N TYR A 416 -4.90 9.17 -22.77
CA TYR A 416 -3.89 8.36 -22.10
C TYR A 416 -2.68 8.11 -22.98
N ALA A 417 -1.49 8.06 -22.39
CA ALA A 417 -0.28 7.67 -23.11
C ALA A 417 -0.30 6.17 -23.47
N ASP A 418 -0.90 5.36 -22.60
CA ASP A 418 -1.05 3.92 -22.80
C ASP A 418 -2.32 3.40 -22.06
N PRO A 419 -3.46 3.30 -22.75
CA PRO A 419 -4.69 2.81 -22.13
C PRO A 419 -4.63 1.33 -21.71
N MET A 420 -3.68 0.54 -22.26
CA MET A 420 -3.45 -0.85 -21.80
C MET A 420 -2.87 -0.93 -20.38
N LYS A 421 -2.46 0.19 -19.81
CA LYS A 421 -1.99 0.32 -18.43
C LYS A 421 -3.04 0.92 -17.49
N LEU A 422 -4.30 0.83 -17.83
CA LEU A 422 -5.39 1.17 -16.93
C LEU A 422 -5.88 -0.09 -16.22
N LEU A 423 -6.11 0.00 -14.91
CA LEU A 423 -6.67 -1.06 -14.08
C LEU A 423 -8.18 -0.92 -14.08
N LEU A 424 -8.86 -1.93 -14.60
CA LEU A 424 -10.31 -1.96 -14.78
C LEU A 424 -10.98 -2.81 -13.71
N PHE A 425 -12.08 -2.37 -13.19
CA PHE A 425 -12.81 -3.09 -12.15
C PHE A 425 -14.32 -2.78 -12.20
N PRO A 426 -15.20 -3.78 -11.99
CA PRO A 426 -16.65 -3.54 -11.90
C PRO A 426 -17.04 -2.95 -10.54
N ASP A 427 -16.28 -3.33 -9.50
CA ASP A 427 -16.38 -2.83 -8.14
C ASP A 427 -15.02 -2.95 -7.41
N ASN A 428 -14.91 -2.29 -6.26
CA ASN A 428 -13.78 -2.42 -5.36
C ASN A 428 -14.21 -2.16 -3.90
N HIS A 429 -13.24 -2.04 -3.00
CA HIS A 429 -13.48 -1.80 -1.58
C HIS A 429 -13.98 -0.39 -1.22
N ASP A 430 -14.09 0.53 -2.19
CA ASP A 430 -14.57 1.92 -2.06
C ASP A 430 -15.81 2.22 -2.90
N ARG A 431 -16.27 1.26 -3.66
CA ARG A 431 -17.45 1.37 -4.53
C ARG A 431 -18.52 0.36 -4.12
N PRO A 432 -19.80 0.68 -4.30
CA PRO A 432 -20.87 -0.31 -4.13
C PRO A 432 -20.59 -1.56 -4.95
N ARG A 433 -21.01 -2.72 -4.45
CA ARG A 433 -20.88 -3.99 -5.17
C ARG A 433 -21.56 -3.91 -6.54
N VAL A 434 -20.94 -4.51 -7.55
CA VAL A 434 -21.48 -4.48 -8.93
C VAL A 434 -22.92 -4.92 -9.00
N LEU A 435 -23.30 -5.98 -8.27
CA LEU A 435 -24.70 -6.45 -8.22
C LEU A 435 -25.66 -5.36 -7.73
N ALA A 436 -25.26 -4.60 -6.69
CA ALA A 436 -26.09 -3.50 -6.17
C ALA A 436 -26.15 -2.32 -7.17
N GLN A 437 -25.06 -2.03 -7.89
CA GLN A 437 -25.01 -0.95 -8.86
C GLN A 437 -26.00 -1.16 -10.01
N VAL A 438 -26.22 -2.41 -10.40
CA VAL A 438 -27.15 -2.79 -11.49
C VAL A 438 -28.51 -3.31 -10.99
N ASP A 439 -29.02 -2.76 -9.88
CA ASP A 439 -30.34 -3.08 -9.32
C ASP A 439 -30.59 -4.57 -9.01
N ASN A 440 -29.54 -5.28 -8.57
CA ASN A 440 -29.53 -6.71 -8.31
C ASN A 440 -29.85 -7.59 -9.54
N ASN A 441 -29.64 -7.05 -10.74
CA ASN A 441 -29.77 -7.81 -11.97
C ASN A 441 -28.47 -8.59 -12.25
N ILE A 442 -28.53 -9.91 -12.05
CA ILE A 442 -27.38 -10.81 -12.18
C ILE A 442 -26.82 -10.79 -13.62
N ASP A 443 -27.65 -10.68 -14.64
CA ASP A 443 -27.19 -10.69 -16.03
C ASP A 443 -26.46 -9.38 -16.39
N LEU A 444 -26.92 -8.25 -15.86
CA LEU A 444 -26.19 -6.99 -16.01
C LEU A 444 -24.89 -6.98 -15.20
N ALA A 445 -24.87 -7.54 -14.00
CA ALA A 445 -23.64 -7.69 -13.22
C ALA A 445 -22.60 -8.55 -13.96
N LYS A 446 -23.02 -9.69 -14.53
CA LYS A 446 -22.17 -10.53 -15.38
C LYS A 446 -21.67 -9.78 -16.62
N THR A 447 -22.54 -9.00 -17.25
CA THR A 447 -22.20 -8.19 -18.44
C THR A 447 -21.10 -7.18 -18.09
N ASP A 448 -21.19 -6.49 -16.95
CA ASP A 448 -20.17 -5.57 -16.46
C ASP A 448 -18.83 -6.28 -16.23
N VAL A 449 -18.81 -7.39 -15.48
CA VAL A 449 -17.59 -8.18 -15.26
C VAL A 449 -16.96 -8.66 -16.57
N ILE A 450 -17.77 -9.13 -17.54
CA ILE A 450 -17.28 -9.56 -18.85
C ILE A 450 -16.66 -8.37 -19.60
N LEU A 451 -17.33 -7.22 -19.58
CA LEU A 451 -16.83 -6.02 -20.24
C LEU A 451 -15.47 -5.60 -19.64
N MET A 452 -15.35 -5.53 -18.31
CA MET A 452 -14.11 -5.19 -17.63
C MET A 452 -12.99 -6.20 -17.92
N ALA A 453 -13.32 -7.50 -18.04
CA ALA A 453 -12.34 -8.54 -18.31
C ALA A 453 -11.90 -8.64 -19.79
N THR A 454 -12.68 -8.10 -20.72
CA THR A 454 -12.44 -8.25 -22.17
C THR A 454 -12.12 -6.94 -22.90
N THR A 455 -12.25 -5.80 -22.23
CA THR A 455 -11.85 -4.49 -22.75
C THR A 455 -10.32 -4.34 -22.60
N ARG A 456 -9.77 -3.20 -23.00
CA ARG A 456 -8.35 -2.85 -22.84
C ARG A 456 -7.96 -2.74 -21.34
N GLY A 457 -6.69 -2.92 -21.01
CA GLY A 457 -6.17 -2.70 -19.65
C GLY A 457 -5.97 -3.97 -18.82
N ILE A 458 -6.00 -3.84 -17.52
CA ILE A 458 -5.68 -4.87 -16.53
C ILE A 458 -6.93 -5.13 -15.69
N PRO A 459 -7.61 -6.28 -15.82
CA PRO A 459 -8.82 -6.56 -15.05
C PRO A 459 -8.52 -6.81 -13.56
N GLN A 460 -9.35 -6.25 -12.68
CA GLN A 460 -9.38 -6.51 -11.26
C GLN A 460 -10.79 -6.91 -10.84
N VAL A 461 -10.91 -7.89 -9.98
CA VAL A 461 -12.17 -8.30 -9.36
C VAL A 461 -12.03 -8.23 -7.84
N PHE A 462 -13.03 -7.69 -7.18
CA PHE A 462 -13.11 -7.61 -5.73
C PHE A 462 -13.64 -8.94 -5.17
N TYR A 463 -13.00 -9.48 -4.11
CA TYR A 463 -13.42 -10.74 -3.49
C TYR A 463 -14.93 -10.77 -3.23
N GLY A 464 -15.55 -11.89 -3.49
CA GLY A 464 -17.00 -12.09 -3.29
C GLY A 464 -17.89 -11.61 -4.45
N THR A 465 -17.36 -10.89 -5.45
CA THR A 465 -18.09 -10.54 -6.66
C THR A 465 -18.43 -11.80 -7.46
N GLU A 466 -17.54 -12.79 -7.49
CA GLU A 466 -17.71 -14.09 -8.14
C GLU A 466 -18.80 -14.96 -7.50
N VAL A 467 -19.14 -14.69 -6.26
CA VAL A 467 -20.25 -15.37 -5.53
C VAL A 467 -21.43 -14.45 -5.30
N LEU A 468 -21.48 -13.32 -6.02
CA LEU A 468 -22.58 -12.36 -6.05
C LEU A 468 -22.88 -11.73 -4.68
N ILE A 469 -21.84 -11.39 -3.90
CA ILE A 469 -22.02 -10.56 -2.69
C ILE A 469 -22.71 -9.26 -3.12
N GLY A 470 -23.90 -9.04 -2.60
CA GLY A 470 -24.69 -7.84 -2.85
C GLY A 470 -24.36 -6.72 -1.86
N GLY A 471 -25.27 -5.75 -1.78
CA GLY A 471 -25.12 -4.60 -0.89
C GLY A 471 -26.14 -3.52 -1.20
N SER A 472 -25.81 -2.29 -0.81
CA SER A 472 -26.57 -1.08 -1.10
C SER A 472 -25.88 -0.25 -2.17
N LYS A 473 -26.66 0.47 -2.99
CA LYS A 473 -26.12 1.54 -3.88
C LYS A 473 -25.57 2.72 -3.08
N VAL A 474 -26.06 2.94 -1.88
CA VAL A 474 -25.49 3.94 -0.97
C VAL A 474 -24.23 3.36 -0.34
N ARG A 475 -23.12 4.09 -0.43
CA ARG A 475 -21.86 3.68 0.15
C ARG A 475 -22.01 3.47 1.67
N ASP A 476 -21.65 2.30 2.11
CA ASP A 476 -21.51 1.90 3.51
C ASP A 476 -20.32 0.94 3.56
N ASP A 477 -19.16 1.47 3.93
CA ASP A 477 -17.88 0.77 3.82
C ASP A 477 -17.85 -0.54 4.61
N GLY A 478 -18.48 -0.59 5.77
CA GLY A 478 -18.58 -1.81 6.56
C GLY A 478 -19.36 -2.92 5.85
N ARG A 479 -20.46 -2.55 5.20
CA ARG A 479 -21.35 -3.51 4.52
C ARG A 479 -20.88 -3.91 3.15
N LEU A 480 -20.30 -2.97 2.38
CA LEU A 480 -19.75 -3.32 1.05
C LEU A 480 -18.54 -4.25 1.15
N ARG A 481 -17.82 -4.20 2.29
CA ARG A 481 -16.70 -5.08 2.66
C ARG A 481 -17.20 -6.26 3.50
N ALA A 482 -18.33 -6.86 3.10
CA ALA A 482 -18.93 -8.01 3.78
C ALA A 482 -17.99 -9.21 3.81
N ASP A 483 -18.18 -10.10 4.77
CA ASP A 483 -17.41 -11.32 4.91
C ASP A 483 -17.54 -12.24 3.70
N MET A 484 -16.42 -12.87 3.31
CA MET A 484 -16.42 -13.94 2.32
C MET A 484 -17.14 -15.18 2.91
N PRO A 485 -18.20 -15.68 2.26
CA PRO A 485 -18.91 -16.85 2.77
C PRO A 485 -18.00 -18.08 2.90
N GLY A 486 -17.95 -18.70 4.06
CA GLY A 486 -17.07 -19.84 4.35
C GLY A 486 -15.69 -19.46 4.86
N GLY A 487 -15.43 -18.17 5.11
CA GLY A 487 -14.18 -17.69 5.68
C GLY A 487 -14.03 -17.94 7.19
N TRP A 488 -15.09 -18.30 7.88
CA TRP A 488 -15.10 -18.56 9.33
C TRP A 488 -15.64 -19.93 9.66
N GLU A 489 -15.15 -20.51 10.74
CA GLU A 489 -15.69 -21.76 11.28
C GLU A 489 -17.19 -21.58 11.62
N GLY A 490 -18.01 -22.53 11.18
CA GLY A 490 -19.46 -22.51 11.38
C GLY A 490 -20.26 -21.74 10.34
N ASP A 491 -19.65 -21.12 9.36
CA ASP A 491 -20.36 -20.50 8.24
C ASP A 491 -21.17 -21.56 7.47
N GLN A 492 -22.45 -21.26 7.20
CA GLN A 492 -23.34 -22.19 6.48
C GLN A 492 -23.04 -22.28 4.99
N ALA A 493 -22.65 -21.15 4.38
CA ALA A 493 -22.24 -21.08 2.99
C ALA A 493 -20.72 -21.15 2.89
N ASN A 494 -20.18 -21.85 1.89
CA ASN A 494 -18.75 -21.99 1.69
C ASN A 494 -18.39 -21.69 0.22
N ALA A 495 -17.93 -20.48 -0.04
CA ALA A 495 -17.46 -20.05 -1.36
C ALA A 495 -16.19 -20.79 -1.81
N PHE A 496 -15.36 -21.26 -0.88
CA PHE A 496 -14.13 -21.99 -1.17
C PHE A 496 -14.37 -23.44 -1.62
N SER A 497 -15.60 -23.95 -1.52
CA SER A 497 -15.93 -25.27 -2.05
C SER A 497 -16.07 -25.23 -3.56
N SER A 498 -15.38 -26.12 -4.27
CA SER A 498 -15.34 -26.21 -5.73
C SER A 498 -16.70 -26.34 -6.43
N ALA A 499 -17.77 -26.70 -5.69
CA ALA A 499 -19.10 -26.88 -6.22
C ALA A 499 -19.85 -25.56 -6.52
N THR A 500 -19.49 -24.46 -5.86
CA THR A 500 -20.18 -23.18 -5.99
C THR A 500 -19.64 -22.33 -7.15
N CYS A 501 -18.34 -22.45 -7.47
CA CYS A 501 -17.68 -21.70 -8.54
C CYS A 501 -18.00 -22.20 -9.95
N SER A 502 -18.29 -23.50 -10.13
CA SER A 502 -18.34 -24.11 -11.46
C SER A 502 -19.59 -23.75 -12.30
N SER A 503 -20.66 -23.31 -11.68
CA SER A 503 -21.92 -23.07 -12.39
C SER A 503 -22.18 -21.62 -12.85
N SER A 504 -21.57 -20.63 -12.18
CA SER A 504 -21.85 -19.21 -12.48
C SER A 504 -20.68 -18.45 -13.12
N CYS A 505 -19.43 -18.86 -12.90
CA CYS A 505 -18.23 -18.16 -13.40
C CYS A 505 -17.40 -18.97 -14.42
N ALA A 506 -17.73 -20.20 -14.71
CA ALA A 506 -17.00 -21.04 -15.69
C ALA A 506 -16.78 -20.40 -17.08
N PRO A 507 -17.66 -19.54 -17.61
CA PRO A 507 -17.41 -18.90 -18.90
C PRO A 507 -16.31 -17.82 -18.86
N CYS A 508 -16.04 -17.21 -17.72
CA CYS A 508 -15.05 -16.13 -17.61
C CYS A 508 -13.60 -16.66 -17.47
N SER A 509 -13.43 -17.82 -16.83
CA SER A 509 -12.08 -18.38 -16.58
C SER A 509 -11.45 -19.08 -17.79
N THR A 510 -12.26 -19.55 -18.75
CA THR A 510 -11.76 -20.29 -19.92
C THR A 510 -11.39 -19.39 -21.11
N GLY A 511 -11.80 -18.11 -21.12
CA GLY A 511 -11.53 -17.17 -22.20
C GLY A 511 -10.22 -16.38 -22.06
N ALA A 512 -9.70 -16.25 -20.86
CA ALA A 512 -8.53 -15.41 -20.56
C ALA A 512 -7.29 -16.23 -20.13
N ARG A 513 -6.99 -17.35 -20.82
CA ARG A 513 -5.63 -17.88 -20.75
C ARG A 513 -4.75 -16.97 -21.61
N PRO A 514 -3.81 -16.20 -21.04
CA PRO A 514 -2.87 -15.46 -21.84
C PRO A 514 -2.07 -16.45 -22.68
N VAL A 515 -2.17 -16.33 -24.00
CA VAL A 515 -1.21 -16.93 -24.90
C VAL A 515 0.15 -16.36 -24.52
N ARG A 516 0.97 -17.12 -23.81
CA ARG A 516 2.39 -16.80 -23.64
C ARG A 516 2.97 -16.68 -25.05
N ARG A 517 3.10 -15.46 -25.54
CA ARG A 517 3.97 -15.21 -26.69
C ARG A 517 5.40 -15.45 -26.19
N SER A 518 5.98 -16.55 -26.63
CA SER A 518 7.41 -16.78 -26.53
C SER A 518 8.10 -15.61 -27.21
N SER A 519 8.84 -14.81 -26.44
CA SER A 519 9.80 -13.85 -26.99
C SER A 519 10.95 -14.64 -27.58
N THR A 520 10.86 -15.04 -28.84
CA THR A 520 12.05 -15.33 -29.63
C THR A 520 12.54 -14.00 -30.17
N ALA A 521 13.68 -13.55 -29.62
CA ALA A 521 14.46 -12.45 -30.12
C ALA A 521 14.92 -12.72 -31.56
N SER A 522 14.89 -11.69 -32.36
CA SER A 522 15.89 -11.42 -33.40
C SER A 522 16.18 -9.91 -33.40
#